data_d412a9ab690dc3c0bb97e1d458ebeb9b
#
_entry.id   d412a9ab690dc3c0bb97e1d458ebeb9b
#
_cell.length_a   1.000
_cell.length_b   1.000
_cell.length_c   1.000
_cell.angle_alpha   90.00
_cell.angle_beta   90.00
_cell.angle_gamma   90.00
#
_symmetry.space_group_name_H-M   'P 1'
#
loop_
_entity.id
_entity.type
_entity.pdbx_description
1 polymer ?
#
loop_
_entity_poly.entity_id
_entity_poly.type
_entity_poly.pdbx_seq_one_letter_code
_entity_poly.pdbx_strand_id
1 'polypeptide(L)'
;MLLVIAGGAGLFVAWLFAVWPPPVWYATHFPSRTAFMAMRERSGIEPVAYRPVPLDSVTPLFAQAVITSEDNRFWSHDGVDFVELRHAIGYRRDEFSLMSASDVRDLGRALTHVWDRREDLRGASTITQQLAKNLYLSPSRNPLRKLKEAVTAFRLELALGKRRILELYMNVVELGPGIWGVDAASEYYYGRSPRRLSREQAAALAGSLPFPLLSNPKSHPGRMRWRQALILRRMRGEPVTVPKVADEAPPAAAMDSVVPDSVPVPDTVPADSGAL
;
A
#
# COMPACT_ATOMS: atom_id res chain seq x y z
N MET A 1 -30.91 -15.82 26.64
CA MET A 1 -29.50 -15.38 26.58
C MET A 1 -28.73 -16.04 25.47
N LEU A 2 -28.65 -17.37 25.36
CA LEU A 2 -27.91 -18.09 24.31
C LEU A 2 -28.34 -17.69 22.87
N LEU A 3 -29.62 -17.58 22.56
CA LEU A 3 -30.13 -17.18 21.25
C LEU A 3 -29.74 -15.75 20.86
N VAL A 4 -29.67 -14.83 21.81
CA VAL A 4 -29.25 -13.44 21.57
C VAL A 4 -27.75 -13.39 21.28
N ILE A 5 -26.94 -14.17 22.01
CA ILE A 5 -25.50 -14.28 21.77
C ILE A 5 -25.24 -14.92 20.40
N ALA A 6 -25.94 -16.01 20.07
CA ALA A 6 -25.81 -16.66 18.77
C ALA A 6 -26.22 -15.74 17.61
N GLY A 7 -27.32 -14.99 17.79
CA GLY A 7 -27.76 -13.98 16.81
C GLY A 7 -26.75 -12.86 16.62
N GLY A 8 -26.20 -12.34 17.71
CA GLY A 8 -25.14 -11.32 17.66
C GLY A 8 -23.86 -11.81 16.98
N ALA A 9 -23.44 -13.04 17.28
CA ALA A 9 -22.29 -13.67 16.62
C ALA A 9 -22.54 -13.86 15.11
N GLY A 10 -23.73 -14.31 14.74
CA GLY A 10 -24.13 -14.45 13.32
C GLY A 10 -24.10 -13.12 12.56
N LEU A 11 -24.63 -12.06 13.15
CA LEU A 11 -24.60 -10.71 12.57
C LEU A 11 -23.16 -10.18 12.44
N PHE A 12 -22.31 -10.45 13.43
CA PHE A 12 -20.89 -10.06 13.37
C PHE A 12 -20.15 -10.78 12.26
N VAL A 13 -20.35 -12.08 12.11
CA VAL A 13 -19.77 -12.86 11.00
C VAL A 13 -20.30 -12.34 9.66
N ALA A 14 -21.60 -12.14 9.52
CA ALA A 14 -22.17 -11.57 8.31
C ALA A 14 -21.57 -10.21 7.96
N TRP A 15 -21.38 -9.35 8.96
CA TRP A 15 -20.72 -8.05 8.78
C TRP A 15 -19.25 -8.18 8.34
N LEU A 16 -18.48 -9.13 8.88
CA LEU A 16 -17.10 -9.37 8.47
C LEU A 16 -16.99 -9.73 6.99
N PHE A 17 -17.95 -10.49 6.48
CA PHE A 17 -17.97 -10.95 5.10
C PHE A 17 -18.73 -10.00 4.15
N ALA A 18 -19.50 -9.04 4.66
CA ALA A 18 -20.27 -8.11 3.85
C ALA A 18 -19.37 -7.09 3.14
N VAL A 19 -19.04 -7.35 1.88
CA VAL A 19 -18.35 -6.41 0.98
C VAL A 19 -19.02 -6.47 -0.40
N TRP A 20 -19.16 -5.30 -1.04
CA TRP A 20 -19.77 -5.20 -2.36
C TRP A 20 -18.99 -4.24 -3.26
N PRO A 21 -18.74 -4.58 -4.53
CA PRO A 21 -18.97 -5.90 -5.18
C PRO A 21 -18.19 -7.04 -4.51
N PRO A 22 -18.59 -8.31 -4.66
CA PRO A 22 -17.83 -9.43 -4.10
C PRO A 22 -16.44 -9.53 -4.76
N PRO A 23 -15.38 -10.02 -4.04
CA PRO A 23 -14.03 -10.10 -4.58
C PRO A 23 -13.91 -10.72 -5.97
N VAL A 24 -14.68 -11.78 -6.26
CA VAL A 24 -14.68 -12.47 -7.56
C VAL A 24 -15.06 -11.55 -8.74
N TRP A 25 -15.84 -10.49 -8.50
CA TRP A 25 -16.18 -9.50 -9.52
C TRP A 25 -14.94 -8.86 -10.13
N TYR A 26 -13.94 -8.61 -9.31
CA TYR A 26 -12.68 -7.97 -9.73
C TYR A 26 -11.74 -8.90 -10.50
N ALA A 27 -12.10 -10.18 -10.67
CA ALA A 27 -11.33 -11.07 -11.56
C ALA A 27 -11.30 -10.53 -13.00
N THR A 28 -12.41 -9.91 -13.44
CA THR A 28 -12.60 -9.44 -14.82
C THR A 28 -12.90 -7.94 -14.94
N HIS A 29 -13.19 -7.24 -13.82
CA HIS A 29 -13.57 -5.84 -13.84
C HIS A 29 -12.60 -4.98 -13.05
N PHE A 30 -12.33 -3.78 -13.54
CA PHE A 30 -11.75 -2.72 -12.72
C PHE A 30 -12.84 -1.99 -11.95
N PRO A 31 -12.59 -1.51 -10.73
CA PRO A 31 -13.53 -0.65 -10.03
C PRO A 31 -13.68 0.68 -10.77
N SER A 32 -14.89 1.15 -10.99
CA SER A 32 -15.15 2.51 -11.50
C SER A 32 -14.86 3.56 -10.41
N ARG A 33 -15.05 3.19 -9.16
CA ARG A 33 -14.82 4.02 -7.97
C ARG A 33 -14.55 3.11 -6.77
N THR A 34 -13.62 3.50 -5.90
CA THR A 34 -13.33 2.77 -4.66
C THR A 34 -13.91 3.47 -3.44
N ALA A 35 -14.02 2.76 -2.31
CA ALA A 35 -14.43 3.36 -1.05
C ALA A 35 -13.47 4.48 -0.60
N PHE A 36 -12.18 4.35 -0.93
CA PHE A 36 -11.17 5.33 -0.59
C PHE A 36 -11.30 6.60 -1.46
N MET A 37 -11.55 6.46 -2.78
CA MET A 37 -11.88 7.58 -3.67
C MET A 37 -13.11 8.34 -3.15
N ALA A 38 -14.18 7.62 -2.86
CA ALA A 38 -15.40 8.22 -2.32
C ALA A 38 -15.20 8.96 -0.99
N MET A 39 -14.27 8.51 -0.17
CA MET A 39 -13.91 9.20 1.06
C MET A 39 -13.13 10.49 0.77
N ARG A 40 -12.17 10.46 -0.16
CA ARG A 40 -11.42 11.65 -0.56
C ARG A 40 -12.30 12.74 -1.11
N GLU A 41 -13.23 12.40 -2.00
CA GLU A 41 -14.23 13.34 -2.54
C GLU A 41 -15.03 13.99 -1.41
N ARG A 42 -15.52 13.20 -0.44
CA ARG A 42 -16.23 13.75 0.74
C ARG A 42 -15.35 14.66 1.61
N SER A 43 -14.03 14.52 1.52
CA SER A 43 -13.06 15.40 2.20
C SER A 43 -12.64 16.59 1.34
N GLY A 44 -13.30 16.85 0.20
CA GLY A 44 -13.02 17.96 -0.70
C GLY A 44 -11.87 17.72 -1.67
N ILE A 45 -11.38 16.48 -1.81
CA ILE A 45 -10.35 16.13 -2.79
C ILE A 45 -11.04 15.46 -3.98
N GLU A 46 -11.34 16.25 -4.99
CA GLU A 46 -11.96 15.77 -6.23
C GLU A 46 -11.01 14.89 -7.04
N PRO A 47 -11.51 13.84 -7.72
CA PRO A 47 -10.69 13.02 -8.59
C PRO A 47 -10.22 13.83 -9.79
N VAL A 48 -8.90 13.99 -9.93
CA VAL A 48 -8.26 14.65 -11.07
C VAL A 48 -8.11 13.68 -12.24
N ALA A 49 -7.69 12.45 -11.95
CA ALA A 49 -7.52 11.42 -12.96
C ALA A 49 -7.60 10.01 -12.36
N TYR A 50 -8.31 9.13 -13.08
CA TYR A 50 -8.35 7.70 -12.84
C TYR A 50 -8.56 6.97 -14.16
N ARG A 51 -7.55 6.20 -14.57
CA ARG A 51 -7.57 5.43 -15.82
C ARG A 51 -6.93 4.06 -15.56
N PRO A 52 -7.73 3.03 -15.25
CA PRO A 52 -7.20 1.70 -15.02
C PRO A 52 -6.69 1.07 -16.32
N VAL A 53 -5.53 0.43 -16.24
CA VAL A 53 -4.86 -0.22 -17.36
C VAL A 53 -4.45 -1.65 -16.99
N PRO A 54 -4.38 -2.57 -17.97
CA PRO A 54 -3.86 -3.92 -17.74
C PRO A 54 -2.41 -3.89 -17.23
N LEU A 55 -2.04 -4.90 -16.43
CA LEU A 55 -0.69 -5.04 -15.88
C LEU A 55 0.39 -5.01 -16.97
N ASP A 56 0.14 -5.62 -18.11
CA ASP A 56 1.07 -5.68 -19.23
C ASP A 56 1.28 -4.31 -19.92
N SER A 57 0.44 -3.33 -19.61
CA SER A 57 0.62 -1.93 -20.03
C SER A 57 1.49 -1.11 -19.10
N VAL A 58 1.92 -1.69 -17.98
CA VAL A 58 2.79 -1.05 -16.97
C VAL A 58 4.18 -1.64 -17.03
N THR A 59 5.22 -0.82 -16.88
CA THR A 59 6.60 -1.33 -16.81
C THR A 59 6.77 -2.26 -15.60
N PRO A 60 7.45 -3.40 -15.73
CA PRO A 60 7.81 -4.27 -14.61
C PRO A 60 8.59 -3.55 -13.50
N LEU A 61 9.28 -2.46 -13.84
CA LEU A 61 10.02 -1.65 -12.86
C LEU A 61 9.12 -1.01 -11.81
N PHE A 62 7.89 -0.61 -12.18
CA PHE A 62 6.96 -0.05 -11.20
C PHE A 62 6.40 -1.14 -10.27
N ALA A 63 6.04 -2.30 -10.82
CA ALA A 63 5.65 -3.46 -10.01
C ALA A 63 6.75 -3.86 -9.01
N GLN A 64 8.00 -3.92 -9.47
CA GLN A 64 9.17 -4.19 -8.62
C GLN A 64 9.33 -3.11 -7.53
N ALA A 65 9.23 -1.83 -7.87
CA ALA A 65 9.37 -0.74 -6.91
C ALA A 65 8.28 -0.80 -5.82
N VAL A 66 7.03 -1.05 -6.21
CA VAL A 66 5.88 -1.19 -5.30
C VAL A 66 6.07 -2.39 -4.35
N ILE A 67 6.39 -3.57 -4.88
CA ILE A 67 6.62 -4.77 -4.06
C ILE A 67 7.78 -4.53 -3.09
N THR A 68 8.87 -3.96 -3.59
CA THR A 68 10.06 -3.64 -2.78
C THR A 68 9.76 -2.68 -1.64
N SER A 69 8.89 -1.68 -1.87
CA SER A 69 8.58 -0.64 -0.88
C SER A 69 7.47 -1.02 0.10
N GLU A 70 6.47 -1.77 -0.36
CA GLU A 70 5.24 -1.99 0.39
C GLU A 70 5.10 -3.42 0.92
N ASP A 71 5.65 -4.40 0.21
CA ASP A 71 5.42 -5.81 0.55
C ASP A 71 6.45 -6.72 -0.10
N ASN A 72 7.66 -6.71 0.43
CA ASN A 72 8.80 -7.44 -0.13
C ASN A 72 8.58 -8.96 -0.26
N ARG A 73 7.63 -9.51 0.50
CA ARG A 73 7.26 -10.93 0.51
C ARG A 73 5.94 -11.21 -0.21
N PHE A 74 5.43 -10.27 -1.00
CA PHE A 74 4.13 -10.34 -1.67
C PHE A 74 3.81 -11.70 -2.31
N TRP A 75 4.78 -12.30 -2.97
CA TRP A 75 4.61 -13.58 -3.67
C TRP A 75 4.56 -14.81 -2.75
N SER A 76 4.89 -14.67 -1.47
CA SER A 76 5.11 -15.79 -0.53
C SER A 76 4.08 -15.88 0.61
N HIS A 77 3.02 -15.08 0.60
CA HIS A 77 1.95 -15.13 1.61
C HIS A 77 0.57 -14.98 0.97
N ASP A 78 -0.48 -15.39 1.68
CA ASP A 78 -1.87 -15.37 1.22
C ASP A 78 -2.67 -14.24 1.91
N GLY A 79 -2.38 -13.00 1.54
CA GLY A 79 -3.11 -11.81 1.98
C GLY A 79 -2.59 -11.16 3.26
N VAL A 80 -2.10 -11.94 4.22
CA VAL A 80 -1.46 -11.47 5.45
C VAL A 80 -0.07 -12.08 5.56
N ASP A 81 0.95 -11.26 5.72
CA ASP A 81 2.31 -11.75 6.01
C ASP A 81 2.47 -11.99 7.51
N PHE A 82 2.24 -13.23 7.93
CA PHE A 82 2.37 -13.63 9.34
C PHE A 82 3.81 -13.57 9.85
N VAL A 83 4.81 -13.64 8.98
CA VAL A 83 6.22 -13.53 9.38
C VAL A 83 6.53 -12.07 9.73
N GLU A 84 6.16 -11.12 8.84
CA GLU A 84 6.29 -9.69 9.12
C GLU A 84 5.43 -9.27 10.32
N LEU A 85 4.21 -9.81 10.44
CA LEU A 85 3.34 -9.53 11.58
C LEU A 85 3.99 -10.00 12.90
N ARG A 86 4.55 -11.20 12.94
CA ARG A 86 5.27 -11.71 14.13
C ARG A 86 6.45 -10.81 14.50
N HIS A 87 7.24 -10.38 13.52
CA HIS A 87 8.35 -9.46 13.75
C HIS A 87 7.85 -8.10 14.31
N ALA A 88 6.77 -7.57 13.74
CA ALA A 88 6.19 -6.29 14.18
C ALA A 88 5.66 -6.33 15.61
N ILE A 89 5.10 -7.47 16.07
CA ILE A 89 4.65 -7.64 17.46
C ILE A 89 5.78 -8.07 18.42
N GLY A 90 7.01 -8.22 17.92
CA GLY A 90 8.16 -8.65 18.73
C GLY A 90 8.18 -10.12 19.11
N TYR A 91 7.33 -10.93 18.49
CA TYR A 91 7.33 -12.41 18.68
C TYR A 91 8.41 -13.03 17.80
N ARG A 92 9.48 -13.53 18.43
CA ARG A 92 10.71 -13.98 17.73
C ARG A 92 10.83 -15.49 17.54
N ARG A 93 9.88 -16.28 18.02
CA ARG A 93 9.94 -17.75 17.85
C ARG A 93 9.43 -18.17 16.48
N ASP A 94 10.13 -19.08 15.83
CA ASP A 94 9.77 -19.57 14.50
C ASP A 94 8.60 -20.56 14.53
N GLU A 95 8.44 -21.29 15.64
CA GLU A 95 7.34 -22.23 15.84
C GLU A 95 6.44 -21.73 16.98
N PHE A 96 5.13 -21.84 16.78
CA PHE A 96 4.12 -21.53 17.78
C PHE A 96 3.25 -22.75 18.05
N SER A 97 3.11 -23.11 19.33
CA SER A 97 2.22 -24.17 19.78
C SER A 97 1.25 -23.68 20.84
N LEU A 98 -0.06 -23.83 20.55
CA LEU A 98 -1.11 -23.58 21.54
C LEU A 98 -1.02 -24.49 22.78
N MET A 99 -0.31 -25.63 22.67
CA MET A 99 -0.08 -26.57 23.77
C MET A 99 1.09 -26.14 24.67
N SER A 100 1.90 -25.19 24.24
CA SER A 100 3.02 -24.65 25.02
C SER A 100 2.57 -23.42 25.84
N ALA A 101 2.53 -23.60 27.18
CA ALA A 101 2.19 -22.51 28.10
C ALA A 101 3.16 -21.30 27.99
N SER A 102 4.41 -21.53 27.56
CA SER A 102 5.38 -20.47 27.28
C SER A 102 5.00 -19.70 26.04
N ASP A 103 4.57 -20.36 24.95
CA ASP A 103 4.22 -19.70 23.67
C ASP A 103 2.92 -18.88 23.83
N VAL A 104 1.94 -19.43 24.54
CA VAL A 104 0.69 -18.71 24.84
C VAL A 104 0.98 -17.49 25.71
N ARG A 105 1.89 -17.57 26.68
CA ARG A 105 2.28 -16.46 27.54
C ARG A 105 3.07 -15.40 26.76
N ASP A 106 3.97 -15.83 25.87
CA ASP A 106 4.76 -14.92 25.03
C ASP A 106 3.87 -14.23 24.00
N LEU A 107 2.87 -14.94 23.42
CA LEU A 107 1.85 -14.34 22.57
C LEU A 107 0.99 -13.34 23.36
N GLY A 108 0.59 -13.70 24.60
CA GLY A 108 -0.14 -12.77 25.49
C GLY A 108 0.64 -11.50 25.76
N ARG A 109 1.95 -11.60 26.05
CA ARG A 109 2.84 -10.43 26.21
C ARG A 109 3.02 -9.64 24.90
N ALA A 110 3.17 -10.31 23.78
CA ALA A 110 3.23 -9.66 22.47
C ALA A 110 1.93 -8.90 22.18
N LEU A 111 0.76 -9.48 22.46
CA LEU A 111 -0.53 -8.82 22.26
C LEU A 111 -0.77 -7.62 23.20
N THR A 112 -0.31 -7.68 24.46
CA THR A 112 -0.35 -6.49 25.34
C THR A 112 0.60 -5.41 24.84
N HIS A 113 1.79 -5.75 24.37
CA HIS A 113 2.71 -4.81 23.71
C HIS A 113 2.14 -4.21 22.42
N VAL A 114 1.36 -4.98 21.66
CA VAL A 114 0.65 -4.50 20.47
C VAL A 114 -0.35 -3.39 20.83
N TRP A 115 -1.05 -3.53 21.97
CA TRP A 115 -1.99 -2.51 22.40
C TRP A 115 -1.26 -1.22 22.79
N ASP A 116 -0.11 -1.32 23.45
CA ASP A 116 0.69 -0.18 23.87
C ASP A 116 1.45 0.44 22.69
N ARG A 117 1.90 -0.39 21.73
CA ARG A 117 2.68 0.00 20.54
C ARG A 117 1.91 -0.13 19.23
N ARG A 118 0.59 0.09 19.25
CA ARG A 118 -0.26 0.04 18.05
C ARG A 118 0.19 1.00 16.92
N GLU A 119 1.10 1.92 17.22
CA GLU A 119 1.76 2.77 16.26
C GLU A 119 2.88 2.03 15.51
N ASP A 120 3.59 1.12 16.15
CA ASP A 120 4.66 0.32 15.57
C ASP A 120 4.15 -0.76 14.58
N LEU A 121 2.86 -1.14 14.69
CA LEU A 121 2.22 -2.05 13.73
C LEU A 121 1.92 -1.43 12.36
N ARG A 122 2.19 -0.14 12.18
CA ARG A 122 1.91 0.58 10.92
C ARG A 122 2.70 0.05 9.73
N GLY A 123 3.78 -0.71 9.94
CA GLY A 123 4.64 -1.24 8.88
C GLY A 123 4.23 -2.63 8.32
N ALA A 124 3.33 -3.38 8.98
CA ALA A 124 3.08 -4.78 8.65
C ALA A 124 1.92 -5.03 7.67
N SER A 125 1.34 -4.01 7.05
CA SER A 125 0.25 -4.21 6.09
C SER A 125 0.78 -4.65 4.71
N THR A 126 0.17 -5.69 4.16
CA THR A 126 0.49 -6.20 2.82
C THR A 126 -0.19 -5.39 1.71
N ILE A 127 0.27 -5.58 0.46
CA ILE A 127 -0.40 -5.04 -0.74
C ILE A 127 -1.87 -5.47 -0.79
N THR A 128 -2.17 -6.74 -0.50
CA THR A 128 -3.54 -7.25 -0.52
C THR A 128 -4.42 -6.63 0.57
N GLN A 129 -3.88 -6.39 1.76
CA GLN A 129 -4.59 -5.65 2.82
C GLN A 129 -4.84 -4.19 2.44
N GLN A 130 -3.86 -3.53 1.82
CA GLN A 130 -4.02 -2.17 1.30
C GLN A 130 -5.05 -2.12 0.18
N LEU A 131 -5.08 -3.11 -0.72
CA LEU A 131 -6.12 -3.25 -1.75
C LEU A 131 -7.51 -3.40 -1.13
N ALA A 132 -7.66 -4.31 -0.15
CA ALA A 132 -8.93 -4.50 0.57
C ALA A 132 -9.42 -3.20 1.21
N LYS A 133 -8.52 -2.45 1.85
CA LYS A 133 -8.81 -1.13 2.42
C LYS A 133 -9.28 -0.15 1.34
N ASN A 134 -8.56 -0.03 0.23
CA ASN A 134 -8.88 0.91 -0.84
C ASN A 134 -10.24 0.59 -1.49
N LEU A 135 -10.51 -0.67 -1.75
CA LEU A 135 -11.74 -1.08 -2.42
C LEU A 135 -13.00 -0.90 -1.57
N TYR A 136 -12.94 -1.25 -0.27
CA TYR A 136 -14.14 -1.51 0.53
C TYR A 136 -14.23 -0.75 1.84
N LEU A 137 -13.12 -0.25 2.41
CA LEU A 137 -13.08 0.19 3.79
C LEU A 137 -12.72 1.67 3.92
N SER A 138 -13.26 2.29 4.96
CA SER A 138 -12.82 3.63 5.37
C SER A 138 -11.50 3.57 6.14
N PRO A 139 -10.71 4.65 6.20
CA PRO A 139 -9.42 4.69 6.88
C PRO A 139 -9.50 4.80 8.41
N SER A 140 -10.64 4.46 9.03
CA SER A 140 -10.78 4.52 10.49
C SER A 140 -9.76 3.60 11.19
N ARG A 141 -9.26 4.02 12.37
CA ARG A 141 -8.29 3.25 13.18
C ARG A 141 -8.98 2.30 14.15
N ASN A 142 -10.02 1.58 13.72
CA ASN A 142 -10.76 0.64 14.55
C ASN A 142 -10.19 -0.79 14.38
N PRO A 143 -9.88 -1.52 15.48
CA PRO A 143 -9.39 -2.91 15.42
C PRO A 143 -10.33 -3.85 14.66
N LEU A 144 -11.65 -3.69 14.81
CA LEU A 144 -12.63 -4.48 14.08
C LEU A 144 -12.55 -4.25 12.56
N ARG A 145 -12.29 -3.01 12.15
CA ARG A 145 -12.02 -2.70 10.75
C ARG A 145 -10.75 -3.41 10.26
N LYS A 146 -9.68 -3.44 11.07
CA LYS A 146 -8.44 -4.15 10.72
C LYS A 146 -8.66 -5.66 10.58
N LEU A 147 -9.50 -6.24 11.42
CA LEU A 147 -9.94 -7.64 11.28
C LEU A 147 -10.70 -7.85 9.96
N LYS A 148 -11.66 -6.98 9.65
CA LYS A 148 -12.41 -7.03 8.38
C LYS A 148 -11.48 -6.87 7.17
N GLU A 149 -10.47 -6.00 7.26
CA GLU A 149 -9.44 -5.83 6.24
C GLU A 149 -8.68 -7.14 6.00
N ALA A 150 -8.23 -7.83 7.06
CA ALA A 150 -7.51 -9.10 6.96
C ALA A 150 -8.39 -10.22 6.35
N VAL A 151 -9.65 -10.35 6.81
CA VAL A 151 -10.61 -11.30 6.23
C VAL A 151 -10.87 -11.00 4.76
N THR A 152 -11.03 -9.73 4.40
CA THR A 152 -11.24 -9.31 3.01
C THR A 152 -10.02 -9.55 2.15
N ALA A 153 -8.81 -9.31 2.68
CA ALA A 153 -7.56 -9.60 1.98
C ALA A 153 -7.43 -11.09 1.67
N PHE A 154 -7.71 -11.96 2.65
CA PHE A 154 -7.72 -13.40 2.42
C PHE A 154 -8.73 -13.82 1.34
N ARG A 155 -9.93 -13.23 1.34
CA ARG A 155 -10.95 -13.48 0.30
C ARG A 155 -10.54 -12.97 -1.08
N LEU A 156 -9.80 -11.88 -1.16
CA LEU A 156 -9.23 -11.40 -2.42
C LEU A 156 -8.20 -12.40 -2.96
N GLU A 157 -7.33 -12.96 -2.11
CA GLU A 157 -6.37 -14.00 -2.53
C GLU A 157 -7.07 -15.27 -3.03
N LEU A 158 -8.13 -15.71 -2.35
CA LEU A 158 -8.90 -16.87 -2.78
C LEU A 158 -9.63 -16.65 -4.13
N ALA A 159 -10.05 -15.43 -4.40
CA ALA A 159 -10.83 -15.09 -5.59
C ALA A 159 -9.98 -14.64 -6.78
N LEU A 160 -8.78 -14.11 -6.50
CA LEU A 160 -7.92 -13.45 -7.48
C LEU A 160 -6.50 -14.01 -7.36
N GLY A 161 -5.84 -14.26 -8.46
CA GLY A 161 -4.41 -14.57 -8.43
C GLY A 161 -3.56 -13.33 -8.09
N LYS A 162 -2.35 -13.53 -7.58
CA LYS A 162 -1.38 -12.48 -7.21
C LYS A 162 -1.18 -11.40 -8.30
N ARG A 163 -1.07 -11.81 -9.56
CA ARG A 163 -0.95 -10.86 -10.69
C ARG A 163 -2.13 -9.91 -10.76
N ARG A 164 -3.36 -10.42 -10.57
CA ARG A 164 -4.57 -9.59 -10.60
C ARG A 164 -4.68 -8.67 -9.39
N ILE A 165 -4.29 -9.14 -8.22
CA ILE A 165 -4.22 -8.32 -7.00
C ILE A 165 -3.26 -7.14 -7.20
N LEU A 166 -2.06 -7.41 -7.73
CA LEU A 166 -1.06 -6.37 -8.01
C LEU A 166 -1.55 -5.39 -9.07
N GLU A 167 -2.17 -5.89 -10.14
CA GLU A 167 -2.78 -5.07 -11.19
C GLU A 167 -3.84 -4.12 -10.63
N LEU A 168 -4.78 -4.64 -9.84
CA LEU A 168 -5.80 -3.82 -9.20
C LEU A 168 -5.18 -2.80 -8.24
N TYR A 169 -4.22 -3.22 -7.41
CA TYR A 169 -3.54 -2.33 -6.47
C TYR A 169 -2.89 -1.14 -7.19
N MET A 170 -2.07 -1.40 -8.22
CA MET A 170 -1.39 -0.35 -8.97
C MET A 170 -2.35 0.62 -9.67
N ASN A 171 -3.58 0.19 -9.93
CA ASN A 171 -4.61 1.03 -10.53
C ASN A 171 -5.42 1.84 -9.53
N VAL A 172 -5.57 1.39 -8.26
CA VAL A 172 -6.44 2.06 -7.28
C VAL A 172 -5.70 2.85 -6.21
N VAL A 173 -4.37 2.77 -6.13
CA VAL A 173 -3.61 3.54 -5.15
C VAL A 173 -3.61 5.02 -5.48
N GLU A 174 -3.69 5.85 -4.44
CA GLU A 174 -3.52 7.29 -4.55
C GLU A 174 -2.03 7.61 -4.68
N LEU A 175 -1.66 8.36 -5.70
CA LEU A 175 -0.27 8.76 -6.00
C LEU A 175 -0.07 10.28 -5.99
N GLY A 176 -1.13 11.01 -5.68
CA GLY A 176 -1.18 12.46 -5.52
C GLY A 176 -2.59 12.90 -5.20
N PRO A 177 -2.83 14.16 -4.84
CA PRO A 177 -4.18 14.65 -4.56
C PRO A 177 -5.13 14.41 -5.74
N GLY A 178 -6.10 13.50 -5.58
CA GLY A 178 -7.06 13.13 -6.62
C GLY A 178 -6.47 12.35 -7.81
N ILE A 179 -5.21 11.89 -7.74
CA ILE A 179 -4.54 11.14 -8.80
C ILE A 179 -4.49 9.67 -8.41
N TRP A 180 -5.22 8.84 -9.15
CA TRP A 180 -5.43 7.44 -8.83
C TRP A 180 -4.83 6.53 -9.90
N GLY A 181 -3.97 5.64 -9.45
CA GLY A 181 -3.33 4.63 -10.27
C GLY A 181 -2.15 5.11 -11.08
N VAL A 182 -1.38 4.14 -11.53
CA VAL A 182 -0.08 4.33 -12.18
C VAL A 182 -0.19 5.07 -13.52
N ASP A 183 -1.25 4.82 -14.31
CA ASP A 183 -1.39 5.47 -15.61
C ASP A 183 -1.65 6.97 -15.46
N ALA A 184 -2.61 7.33 -14.62
CA ALA A 184 -2.90 8.73 -14.31
C ALA A 184 -1.69 9.45 -13.71
N ALA A 185 -0.97 8.80 -12.79
CA ALA A 185 0.23 9.39 -12.18
C ALA A 185 1.39 9.54 -13.17
N SER A 186 1.60 8.55 -14.03
CA SER A 186 2.64 8.57 -15.06
C SER A 186 2.44 9.74 -16.02
N GLU A 187 1.22 9.90 -16.49
CA GLU A 187 0.86 11.02 -17.37
C GLU A 187 0.98 12.36 -16.65
N TYR A 188 0.39 12.47 -15.45
CA TYR A 188 0.36 13.73 -14.70
C TYR A 188 1.76 14.24 -14.31
N TYR A 189 2.64 13.35 -13.83
CA TYR A 189 3.96 13.76 -13.35
C TYR A 189 5.03 13.82 -14.44
N TYR A 190 4.91 12.98 -15.47
CA TYR A 190 5.99 12.77 -16.43
C TYR A 190 5.57 12.90 -17.90
N GLY A 191 4.28 13.08 -18.21
CA GLY A 191 3.78 13.15 -19.59
C GLY A 191 4.04 11.87 -20.37
N ARG A 192 3.97 10.70 -19.73
CA ARG A 192 4.38 9.41 -20.31
C ARG A 192 3.41 8.29 -20.00
N SER A 193 3.33 7.33 -20.92
CA SER A 193 2.68 6.05 -20.65
C SER A 193 3.39 5.30 -19.51
N PRO A 194 2.67 4.59 -18.63
CA PRO A 194 3.24 3.81 -17.53
C PRO A 194 4.20 2.70 -17.99
N ARG A 195 4.11 2.29 -19.24
CA ARG A 195 5.06 1.34 -19.86
C ARG A 195 6.44 1.95 -20.06
N ARG A 196 6.55 3.27 -20.17
CA ARG A 196 7.80 4.01 -20.45
C ARG A 196 8.43 4.67 -19.23
N LEU A 197 7.93 4.42 -18.04
CA LEU A 197 8.57 4.92 -16.82
C LEU A 197 9.98 4.35 -16.68
N SER A 198 10.94 5.23 -16.38
CA SER A 198 12.29 4.80 -15.99
C SER A 198 12.26 4.16 -14.61
N ARG A 199 13.38 3.53 -14.20
CA ARG A 199 13.54 2.97 -12.87
C ARG A 199 13.39 4.04 -11.78
N GLU A 200 13.96 5.20 -12.00
CA GLU A 200 13.90 6.35 -11.07
C GLU A 200 12.48 6.89 -10.95
N GLN A 201 11.76 7.03 -12.07
CA GLN A 201 10.37 7.47 -12.08
C GLN A 201 9.45 6.47 -11.39
N ALA A 202 9.63 5.18 -11.66
CA ALA A 202 8.91 4.09 -11.00
C ALA A 202 9.14 4.10 -9.47
N ALA A 203 10.40 4.24 -9.04
CA ALA A 203 10.76 4.32 -7.63
C ALA A 203 10.24 5.60 -6.97
N ALA A 204 10.17 6.73 -7.69
CA ALA A 204 9.60 7.98 -7.19
C ALA A 204 8.09 7.85 -6.91
N LEU A 205 7.32 7.27 -7.85
CA LEU A 205 5.90 7.01 -7.64
C LEU A 205 5.66 6.04 -6.47
N ALA A 206 6.44 4.96 -6.37
CA ALA A 206 6.37 4.04 -5.23
C ALA A 206 6.75 4.74 -3.91
N GLY A 207 7.72 5.65 -3.96
CA GLY A 207 8.13 6.47 -2.81
C GLY A 207 7.04 7.41 -2.29
N SER A 208 6.07 7.77 -3.13
CA SER A 208 4.94 8.64 -2.76
C SER A 208 3.81 7.92 -2.03
N LEU A 209 3.72 6.58 -2.14
CA LEU A 209 2.59 5.78 -1.66
C LEU A 209 2.18 6.02 -0.20
N PRO A 210 3.09 6.17 0.78
CA PRO A 210 2.69 6.36 2.17
C PRO A 210 2.06 7.73 2.46
N PHE A 211 2.39 8.76 1.68
CA PHE A 211 1.95 10.14 1.91
C PHE A 211 1.70 10.93 0.61
N PRO A 212 0.84 10.43 -0.28
CA PRO A 212 0.66 10.99 -1.61
C PRO A 212 0.18 12.44 -1.63
N LEU A 213 -0.54 12.86 -0.58
CA LEU A 213 -1.01 14.23 -0.44
C LEU A 213 0.08 15.21 0.02
N LEU A 214 1.09 14.72 0.75
CA LEU A 214 2.09 15.56 1.41
C LEU A 214 3.41 15.63 0.65
N SER A 215 3.79 14.53 -0.05
CA SER A 215 5.08 14.43 -0.72
C SER A 215 4.97 13.55 -1.95
N ASN A 216 5.13 14.15 -3.11
CA ASN A 216 5.06 13.51 -4.41
C ASN A 216 6.00 14.25 -5.40
N PRO A 217 6.15 13.82 -6.66
CA PRO A 217 7.09 14.44 -7.60
C PRO A 217 6.95 15.95 -7.83
N LYS A 218 5.73 16.50 -7.66
CA LYS A 218 5.46 17.94 -7.85
C LYS A 218 5.35 18.74 -6.54
N SER A 219 4.99 18.06 -5.42
CA SER A 219 4.70 18.74 -4.16
C SER A 219 5.63 18.22 -3.06
N HIS A 220 6.45 19.09 -2.46
CA HIS A 220 7.34 18.81 -1.33
C HIS A 220 8.08 17.47 -1.48
N PRO A 221 8.91 17.28 -2.52
CA PRO A 221 9.40 15.96 -2.92
C PRO A 221 10.42 15.33 -1.94
N GLY A 222 10.84 16.00 -0.87
CA GLY A 222 11.91 15.56 0.02
C GLY A 222 11.72 14.14 0.58
N ARG A 223 10.56 13.86 1.23
CA ARG A 223 10.26 12.51 1.76
C ARG A 223 10.16 11.47 0.65
N MET A 224 9.53 11.82 -0.46
CA MET A 224 9.44 10.94 -1.62
C MET A 224 10.83 10.61 -2.18
N ARG A 225 11.72 11.60 -2.36
CA ARG A 225 13.08 11.41 -2.86
C ARG A 225 13.93 10.53 -1.94
N TRP A 226 13.82 10.75 -0.63
CA TRP A 226 14.49 9.89 0.34
C TRP A 226 14.03 8.43 0.20
N ARG A 227 12.73 8.16 0.14
CA ARG A 227 12.21 6.81 -0.09
C ARG A 227 12.61 6.27 -1.47
N GLN A 228 12.57 7.09 -2.51
CA GLN A 228 13.03 6.74 -3.85
C GLN A 228 14.46 6.21 -3.83
N ALA A 229 15.37 6.91 -3.14
CA ALA A 229 16.76 6.47 -3.02
C ALA A 229 16.89 5.08 -2.35
N LEU A 230 16.13 4.84 -1.26
CA LEU A 230 16.10 3.55 -0.58
C LEU A 230 15.52 2.44 -1.49
N ILE A 231 14.42 2.73 -2.21
CA ILE A 231 13.79 1.79 -3.14
C ILE A 231 14.78 1.42 -4.24
N LEU A 232 15.45 2.40 -4.85
CA LEU A 232 16.44 2.18 -5.90
C LEU A 232 17.59 1.30 -5.40
N ARG A 233 18.11 1.53 -4.21
CA ARG A 233 19.14 0.70 -3.60
C ARG A 233 18.64 -0.74 -3.43
N ARG A 234 17.43 -0.93 -2.89
CA ARG A 234 16.82 -2.26 -2.71
C ARG A 234 16.57 -2.96 -4.04
N MET A 235 16.13 -2.25 -5.07
CA MET A 235 15.95 -2.79 -6.43
C MET A 235 17.27 -3.26 -7.08
N ARG A 236 18.42 -2.78 -6.60
CA ARG A 236 19.76 -3.26 -6.98
C ARG A 236 20.24 -4.45 -6.14
N GLY A 237 19.42 -4.93 -5.20
CA GLY A 237 19.78 -6.03 -4.29
C GLY A 237 20.56 -5.60 -3.04
N GLU A 238 20.71 -4.30 -2.78
CA GLU A 238 21.35 -3.83 -1.57
C GLU A 238 20.49 -4.11 -0.32
N PRO A 239 21.08 -4.55 0.80
CA PRO A 239 20.34 -4.87 2.03
C PRO A 239 19.95 -3.59 2.79
N VAL A 240 18.95 -2.87 2.29
CA VAL A 240 18.39 -1.67 2.94
C VAL A 240 16.95 -1.90 3.37
N THR A 241 16.57 -1.32 4.51
CA THR A 241 15.18 -1.27 4.94
C THR A 241 14.49 -0.07 4.31
N VAL A 242 13.38 -0.30 3.62
CA VAL A 242 12.49 0.75 3.11
C VAL A 242 11.33 0.89 4.08
N PRO A 243 11.21 2.00 4.82
CA PRO A 243 10.06 2.22 5.71
C PRO A 243 8.74 2.20 4.96
N LYS A 244 7.74 1.54 5.53
CA LYS A 244 6.39 1.42 4.93
C LYS A 244 5.48 2.60 5.26
N VAL A 245 5.80 3.38 6.29
CA VAL A 245 5.02 4.54 6.74
C VAL A 245 5.85 5.81 6.87
N ALA A 246 5.19 6.95 6.72
CA ALA A 246 5.83 8.27 6.75
C ALA A 246 6.49 8.61 8.10
N ASP A 247 5.92 8.09 9.20
CA ASP A 247 6.41 8.37 10.56
C ASP A 247 7.79 7.72 10.82
N GLU A 248 8.18 6.71 10.02
CA GLU A 248 9.50 6.08 10.08
C GLU A 248 10.54 6.83 9.22
N ALA A 249 10.12 7.82 8.45
CA ALA A 249 11.04 8.64 7.70
C ALA A 249 11.83 9.55 8.64
N PRO A 250 13.13 9.73 8.43
CA PRO A 250 13.94 10.63 9.24
C PRO A 250 13.43 12.07 9.14
N PRO A 251 13.70 12.94 10.12
CA PRO A 251 13.37 14.35 10.06
C PRO A 251 13.98 15.01 8.81
N ALA A 252 13.33 16.07 8.31
CA ALA A 252 13.67 16.72 7.06
C ALA A 252 15.18 17.05 6.91
N ALA A 253 15.82 17.47 7.98
CA ALA A 253 17.27 17.77 8.00
C ALA A 253 18.17 16.56 7.72
N ALA A 254 17.72 15.33 8.05
CA ALA A 254 18.46 14.11 7.75
C ALA A 254 18.17 13.57 6.34
N MET A 255 17.12 14.07 5.68
CA MET A 255 16.73 13.66 4.33
C MET A 255 17.64 14.30 3.27
N ASP A 256 18.08 15.53 3.48
CA ASP A 256 18.94 16.26 2.55
C ASP A 256 20.33 15.63 2.45
N SER A 257 20.80 14.97 3.52
CA SER A 257 22.11 14.30 3.55
C SER A 257 22.14 12.92 2.88
N VAL A 258 20.99 12.30 2.60
CA VAL A 258 20.91 10.95 2.03
C VAL A 258 20.69 10.97 0.51
N VAL A 259 20.29 12.10 -0.04
CA VAL A 259 20.15 12.27 -1.49
C VAL A 259 21.51 12.63 -2.08
N PRO A 260 22.13 11.77 -2.91
CA PRO A 260 23.31 12.18 -3.66
C PRO A 260 22.95 13.37 -4.55
N ASP A 261 23.82 14.38 -4.62
CA ASP A 261 23.67 15.58 -5.48
C ASP A 261 23.54 15.30 -6.98
N SER A 262 23.49 14.04 -7.39
CA SER A 262 23.57 13.59 -8.78
C SER A 262 22.40 12.73 -9.28
N VAL A 263 21.17 12.90 -8.76
CA VAL A 263 20.02 12.43 -9.53
C VAL A 263 19.62 13.56 -10.48
N PRO A 264 19.88 13.44 -11.80
CA PRO A 264 19.53 14.50 -12.73
C PRO A 264 18.01 14.67 -12.69
N VAL A 265 17.55 15.83 -12.29
CA VAL A 265 16.20 16.28 -12.57
C VAL A 265 16.15 16.39 -14.10
N PRO A 266 15.26 15.69 -14.80
CA PRO A 266 15.13 15.92 -16.24
C PRO A 266 14.76 17.39 -16.42
N ASP A 267 15.59 18.10 -17.19
CA ASP A 267 15.37 19.49 -17.58
C ASP A 267 13.94 19.63 -18.07
N THR A 268 13.27 20.65 -17.59
CA THR A 268 11.98 21.11 -18.09
C THR A 268 12.06 21.23 -19.59
N VAL A 269 11.20 20.51 -20.29
CA VAL A 269 10.97 20.69 -21.73
C VAL A 269 10.71 22.19 -21.95
N PRO A 270 11.49 22.89 -22.79
CA PRO A 270 11.18 24.29 -23.10
C PRO A 270 9.80 24.35 -23.72
N ALA A 271 8.99 25.30 -23.27
CA ALA A 271 7.75 25.66 -23.91
C ALA A 271 8.09 26.07 -25.36
N ASP A 272 7.66 25.27 -26.32
CA ASP A 272 7.76 25.60 -27.73
C ASP A 272 6.83 26.78 -28.00
N SER A 273 7.42 27.96 -28.05
CA SER A 273 6.79 29.17 -28.53
C SER A 273 6.89 29.18 -30.07
N GLY A 274 6.09 28.33 -30.69
CA GLY A 274 5.89 28.32 -32.16
C GLY A 274 4.77 29.26 -32.53
N ALA A 275 5.13 30.53 -32.79
CA ALA A 275 4.31 31.43 -33.60
C ALA A 275 4.39 30.98 -35.07
N LEU A 276 3.27 30.94 -35.68
CA LEU A 276 2.76 31.24 -37.04
C LEU A 276 1.78 30.17 -37.49
#